data_ab0c7567cf20d9e048682659d17aa0bb
#
_entry.id   ab0c7567cf20d9e048682659d17aa0bb
#
_cell.length_a   1.000
_cell.length_b   1.000
_cell.length_c   1.000
_cell.angle_alpha   90.00
_cell.angle_beta   90.00
_cell.angle_gamma   90.00
#
_symmetry.space_group_name_H-M   'P 1'
#
loop_
_entity.id
_entity.type
_entity.pdbx_description
1 polymer ?
#
loop_
_entity_poly.entity_id
_entity_poly.type
_entity_poly.pdbx_seq_one_letter_code
_entity_poly.pdbx_strand_id
1 'polypeptide(L)'
;MSLQTIPRPSSGDFATRPENEERRAQAVVKTGLIDAPNADLFQIYCDLAKDLTGYAQARFSLFDGEAQCSMGAAGVDESYEVGKRTAREKWNVCSYVLLDTEPMIIEDFYLDPDWTEHPMIKSGNAPHSYAGFPVINRDNYALGTLCLFNPDVKKLSSEQVNLIKRITKNIAHLLDLQVEQRSLTAEKIVRASDALSKEVDGATLQDFKTLLLLESDMIVDEEDATNLVKNKFCAIGSKSNVGLTADGRRLIEKMGLTPKPMKRLKITGSDASDLVDKMFSELE
;
A
#
# COMPACT_ATOMS: atom_id res chain seq x y z
N MET A 1 -14.05 10.35 -31.02
CA MET A 1 -13.56 9.46 -29.95
C MET A 1 -14.62 8.40 -29.76
N SER A 2 -14.30 7.15 -30.07
CA SER A 2 -15.23 6.02 -29.91
C SER A 2 -15.45 5.82 -28.42
N LEU A 3 -16.67 5.96 -27.95
CA LEU A 3 -17.11 5.50 -26.63
C LEU A 3 -16.84 3.99 -26.61
N GLN A 4 -15.84 3.57 -25.84
CA GLN A 4 -15.62 2.16 -25.59
C GLN A 4 -16.84 1.63 -24.88
N THR A 5 -17.52 0.69 -25.53
CA THR A 5 -18.70 0.02 -24.96
C THR A 5 -18.21 -0.76 -23.74
N ILE A 6 -18.64 -0.37 -22.55
CA ILE A 6 -18.40 -1.15 -21.32
C ILE A 6 -18.93 -2.55 -21.58
N PRO A 7 -18.12 -3.62 -21.37
CA PRO A 7 -18.61 -4.97 -21.58
C PRO A 7 -19.85 -5.19 -20.71
N ARG A 8 -20.98 -5.50 -21.33
CA ARG A 8 -22.21 -5.80 -20.59
C ARG A 8 -21.91 -6.90 -19.58
N PRO A 9 -22.40 -6.76 -18.33
CA PRO A 9 -22.25 -7.81 -17.33
C PRO A 9 -22.65 -9.14 -17.94
N SER A 10 -21.69 -10.06 -18.04
CA SER A 10 -21.97 -11.44 -18.47
C SER A 10 -23.04 -12.04 -17.56
N SER A 11 -23.78 -13.01 -18.03
CA SER A 11 -24.94 -13.65 -17.34
C SER A 11 -24.57 -14.40 -16.03
N GLY A 12 -23.41 -14.14 -15.44
CA GLY A 12 -22.95 -14.66 -14.16
C GLY A 12 -23.20 -13.70 -12.98
N ASP A 13 -23.08 -14.20 -11.77
CA ASP A 13 -23.27 -13.45 -10.53
C ASP A 13 -22.11 -12.49 -10.21
N PHE A 14 -21.03 -12.49 -11.00
CA PHE A 14 -19.81 -11.72 -10.79
C PHE A 14 -19.55 -10.70 -11.92
N ALA A 15 -18.87 -9.61 -11.56
CA ALA A 15 -18.37 -8.63 -12.53
C ALA A 15 -17.32 -9.25 -13.45
N THR A 16 -17.27 -8.76 -14.70
CA THR A 16 -16.26 -9.16 -15.69
C THR A 16 -14.85 -8.94 -15.15
N ARG A 17 -13.95 -9.87 -15.44
CA ARG A 17 -12.54 -9.81 -15.05
C ARG A 17 -11.68 -9.42 -16.24
N PRO A 18 -10.58 -8.66 -16.04
CA PRO A 18 -9.61 -8.42 -17.09
C PRO A 18 -8.88 -9.72 -17.46
N GLU A 19 -8.36 -9.80 -18.69
CA GLU A 19 -7.64 -10.98 -19.19
C GLU A 19 -6.40 -11.35 -18.34
N ASN A 20 -5.77 -10.35 -17.72
CA ASN A 20 -4.59 -10.51 -16.88
C ASN A 20 -4.92 -10.68 -15.38
N GLU A 21 -6.16 -11.03 -15.03
CA GLU A 21 -6.68 -11.04 -13.65
C GLU A 21 -5.79 -11.76 -12.65
N GLU A 22 -5.27 -12.93 -12.99
CA GLU A 22 -4.44 -13.70 -12.07
C GLU A 22 -3.16 -12.93 -11.69
N ARG A 23 -2.44 -12.38 -12.67
CA ARG A 23 -1.22 -11.61 -12.43
C ARG A 23 -1.51 -10.30 -11.71
N ARG A 24 -2.60 -9.64 -12.09
CA ARG A 24 -3.09 -8.43 -11.45
C ARG A 24 -3.39 -8.67 -9.96
N ALA A 25 -4.15 -9.72 -9.64
CA ALA A 25 -4.49 -10.08 -8.27
C ALA A 25 -3.24 -10.43 -7.45
N GLN A 26 -2.29 -11.17 -8.02
CA GLN A 26 -1.00 -11.45 -7.38
C GLN A 26 -0.21 -10.17 -7.08
N ALA A 27 -0.22 -9.18 -7.99
CA ALA A 27 0.43 -7.90 -7.76
C ALA A 27 -0.21 -7.14 -6.57
N VAL A 28 -1.54 -7.22 -6.40
CA VAL A 28 -2.23 -6.66 -5.23
C VAL A 28 -1.81 -7.36 -3.93
N VAL A 29 -1.77 -8.69 -3.92
CA VAL A 29 -1.36 -9.48 -2.74
C VAL A 29 0.05 -9.12 -2.30
N LYS A 30 0.98 -8.88 -3.23
CA LYS A 30 2.37 -8.47 -2.93
C LYS A 30 2.45 -7.17 -2.13
N THR A 31 1.48 -6.28 -2.23
CA THR A 31 1.44 -5.05 -1.40
C THR A 31 1.32 -5.36 0.09
N GLY A 32 0.70 -6.49 0.45
CA GLY A 32 0.40 -6.90 1.83
C GLY A 32 -0.69 -6.07 2.51
N LEU A 33 -1.32 -5.15 1.79
CA LEU A 33 -2.32 -4.23 2.35
C LEU A 33 -3.71 -4.86 2.46
N ILE A 34 -3.96 -5.94 1.72
CA ILE A 34 -5.25 -6.67 1.82
C ILE A 34 -5.43 -7.28 3.22
N ASP A 35 -4.35 -7.82 3.80
CA ASP A 35 -4.38 -8.46 5.13
C ASP A 35 -4.09 -7.49 6.28
N ALA A 36 -3.46 -6.37 5.96
CA ALA A 36 -3.10 -5.33 6.93
C ALA A 36 -3.36 -3.93 6.33
N PRO A 37 -4.63 -3.53 6.16
CA PRO A 37 -4.97 -2.23 5.60
C PRO A 37 -4.47 -1.10 6.49
N ASN A 38 -3.89 -0.06 5.85
CA ASN A 38 -3.44 1.13 6.54
C ASN A 38 -4.28 2.32 6.08
N ALA A 39 -5.29 2.66 6.87
CA ALA A 39 -6.23 3.74 6.58
C ALA A 39 -5.53 5.09 6.41
N ASP A 40 -4.57 5.41 7.29
CA ASP A 40 -3.91 6.71 7.32
C ASP A 40 -3.11 6.99 6.03
N LEU A 41 -2.63 5.92 5.37
CA LEU A 41 -1.82 6.05 4.17
C LEU A 41 -2.60 6.62 2.97
N PHE A 42 -3.89 6.32 2.87
CA PHE A 42 -4.71 6.64 1.69
C PHE A 42 -5.81 7.67 1.94
N GLN A 43 -6.10 7.98 3.19
CA GLN A 43 -7.16 8.92 3.56
C GLN A 43 -6.99 10.28 2.88
N ILE A 44 -5.77 10.84 2.90
CA ILE A 44 -5.46 12.14 2.28
C ILE A 44 -5.83 12.20 0.80
N TYR A 45 -5.69 11.09 0.06
CA TYR A 45 -6.02 11.05 -1.36
C TYR A 45 -7.52 11.03 -1.62
N CYS A 46 -8.30 10.41 -0.73
CA CYS A 46 -9.76 10.45 -0.78
C CYS A 46 -10.27 11.85 -0.45
N ASP A 47 -9.72 12.49 0.57
CA ASP A 47 -10.06 13.87 0.94
C ASP A 47 -9.76 14.83 -0.21
N LEU A 48 -8.55 14.78 -0.77
CA LEU A 48 -8.15 15.60 -1.90
C LEU A 48 -9.04 15.38 -3.14
N ALA A 49 -9.35 14.11 -3.47
CA ALA A 49 -10.18 13.80 -4.61
C ALA A 49 -11.59 14.37 -4.47
N LYS A 50 -12.17 14.24 -3.27
CA LYS A 50 -13.47 14.83 -2.92
C LYS A 50 -13.44 16.36 -3.03
N ASP A 51 -12.46 17.01 -2.40
CA ASP A 51 -12.36 18.47 -2.32
C ASP A 51 -12.10 19.11 -3.70
N LEU A 52 -11.21 18.54 -4.51
CA LEU A 52 -10.88 19.03 -5.85
C LEU A 52 -12.04 18.89 -6.85
N THR A 53 -12.86 17.86 -6.69
CA THR A 53 -13.97 17.61 -7.62
C THR A 53 -15.30 18.16 -7.10
N GLY A 54 -15.43 18.34 -5.79
CA GLY A 54 -16.67 18.66 -5.10
C GLY A 54 -17.70 17.54 -5.20
N TYR A 55 -17.30 16.31 -5.49
CA TYR A 55 -18.16 15.13 -5.37
C TYR A 55 -18.46 14.86 -3.90
N ALA A 56 -19.63 14.30 -3.62
CA ALA A 56 -20.06 14.07 -2.24
C ALA A 56 -19.18 13.02 -1.55
N GLN A 57 -18.71 12.00 -2.28
CA GLN A 57 -17.91 10.93 -1.73
C GLN A 57 -16.74 10.58 -2.66
N ALA A 58 -15.61 10.21 -2.03
CA ALA A 58 -14.48 9.58 -2.70
C ALA A 58 -14.08 8.31 -1.93
N ARG A 59 -13.76 7.22 -2.64
CA ARG A 59 -13.39 5.93 -2.04
C ARG A 59 -12.23 5.32 -2.80
N PHE A 60 -11.20 4.89 -2.08
CA PHE A 60 -10.11 4.10 -2.66
C PHE A 60 -10.23 2.65 -2.22
N SER A 61 -10.13 1.73 -3.16
CA SER A 61 -10.19 0.28 -2.90
C SER A 61 -9.16 -0.47 -3.72
N LEU A 62 -8.58 -1.52 -3.12
CA LEU A 62 -7.80 -2.54 -3.81
C LEU A 62 -8.71 -3.74 -4.14
N PHE A 63 -8.35 -4.47 -5.20
CA PHE A 63 -9.12 -5.61 -5.65
C PHE A 63 -8.22 -6.84 -5.77
N ASP A 64 -8.38 -7.80 -4.89
CA ASP A 64 -7.80 -9.13 -5.08
C ASP A 64 -8.60 -9.97 -6.09
N GLY A 65 -8.31 -11.26 -6.20
CA GLY A 65 -9.02 -12.16 -7.12
C GLY A 65 -10.50 -12.33 -6.80
N GLU A 66 -10.93 -12.13 -5.55
CA GLU A 66 -12.28 -12.45 -5.08
C GLU A 66 -13.06 -11.22 -4.63
N ALA A 67 -12.39 -10.28 -3.97
CA ALA A 67 -13.03 -9.19 -3.27
C ALA A 67 -12.45 -7.81 -3.61
N GLN A 68 -13.27 -6.80 -3.38
CA GLN A 68 -12.90 -5.40 -3.22
C GLN A 68 -12.60 -5.16 -1.75
N CYS A 69 -11.43 -4.60 -1.44
CA CYS A 69 -11.01 -4.24 -0.10
C CYS A 69 -10.94 -2.72 0.02
N SER A 70 -11.66 -2.16 0.98
CA SER A 70 -11.68 -0.73 1.25
C SER A 70 -10.36 -0.27 1.87
N MET A 71 -9.71 0.76 1.30
CA MET A 71 -8.42 1.30 1.76
C MET A 71 -8.53 2.71 2.33
N GLY A 72 -9.55 3.48 1.94
CA GLY A 72 -9.80 4.83 2.43
C GLY A 72 -11.08 5.40 1.83
N ALA A 73 -11.68 6.39 2.48
CA ALA A 73 -12.89 7.04 2.00
C ALA A 73 -13.07 8.44 2.60
N ALA A 74 -13.70 9.32 1.85
CA ALA A 74 -14.10 10.66 2.28
C ALA A 74 -15.58 10.92 1.96
N GLY A 75 -16.27 11.65 2.82
CA GLY A 75 -17.68 11.97 2.66
C GLY A 75 -18.63 10.79 2.83
N VAL A 76 -18.17 9.72 3.49
CA VAL A 76 -18.97 8.55 3.85
C VAL A 76 -19.48 8.67 5.29
N ASP A 77 -20.49 7.89 5.62
CA ASP A 77 -20.98 7.81 7.00
C ASP A 77 -20.06 6.94 7.89
N GLU A 78 -20.32 6.95 9.20
CA GLU A 78 -19.53 6.22 10.20
C GLU A 78 -19.59 4.69 10.03
N SER A 79 -20.53 4.17 9.25
CA SER A 79 -20.65 2.73 8.97
C SER A 79 -19.64 2.24 7.93
N TYR A 80 -18.92 3.14 7.26
CA TYR A 80 -17.90 2.78 6.31
C TYR A 80 -16.60 2.36 7.01
N GLU A 81 -16.24 1.10 6.85
CA GLU A 81 -15.06 0.52 7.49
C GLU A 81 -13.92 0.33 6.51
N VAL A 82 -12.74 0.89 6.81
CA VAL A 82 -11.50 0.56 6.11
C VAL A 82 -11.10 -0.88 6.44
N GLY A 83 -10.63 -1.62 5.45
CA GLY A 83 -10.35 -3.06 5.54
C GLY A 83 -11.56 -3.95 5.25
N LYS A 84 -12.76 -3.39 5.17
CA LYS A 84 -13.95 -4.16 4.79
C LYS A 84 -13.78 -4.75 3.39
N ARG A 85 -14.09 -6.04 3.29
CA ARG A 85 -14.06 -6.80 2.03
C ARG A 85 -15.47 -7.05 1.54
N THR A 86 -15.71 -6.76 0.27
CA THR A 86 -17.00 -7.01 -0.40
C THR A 86 -16.75 -7.81 -1.67
N ALA A 87 -17.67 -8.75 -1.98
CA ALA A 87 -17.54 -9.55 -3.19
C ALA A 87 -17.60 -8.66 -4.45
N ARG A 88 -16.89 -9.09 -5.48
CA ARG A 88 -16.90 -8.44 -6.80
C ARG A 88 -18.09 -8.94 -7.60
N GLU A 89 -19.28 -8.60 -7.13
CA GLU A 89 -20.55 -8.98 -7.75
C GLU A 89 -20.77 -8.28 -9.09
N LYS A 90 -21.68 -8.83 -9.89
CA LYS A 90 -22.06 -8.32 -11.22
C LYS A 90 -22.34 -6.81 -11.25
N TRP A 91 -22.92 -6.29 -10.18
CA TRP A 91 -23.30 -4.89 -10.09
C TRP A 91 -22.28 -3.98 -9.38
N ASN A 92 -21.10 -4.51 -9.04
CA ASN A 92 -20.03 -3.70 -8.50
C ASN A 92 -19.38 -2.87 -9.60
N VAL A 93 -19.85 -1.63 -9.78
CA VAL A 93 -19.37 -0.69 -10.80
C VAL A 93 -17.86 -0.48 -10.76
N CYS A 94 -17.27 -0.43 -9.56
CA CYS A 94 -15.82 -0.22 -9.40
C CYS A 94 -14.99 -1.38 -9.98
N SER A 95 -15.55 -2.60 -10.04
CA SER A 95 -14.86 -3.75 -10.67
C SER A 95 -14.65 -3.57 -12.17
N TYR A 96 -15.53 -2.82 -12.85
CA TYR A 96 -15.43 -2.60 -14.30
C TYR A 96 -14.37 -1.56 -14.66
N VAL A 97 -13.99 -0.68 -13.74
CA VAL A 97 -12.88 0.27 -13.91
C VAL A 97 -11.54 -0.44 -14.11
N LEU A 98 -11.41 -1.68 -13.61
CA LEU A 98 -10.19 -2.49 -13.77
C LEU A 98 -9.98 -3.04 -15.19
N LEU A 99 -10.98 -2.93 -16.06
CA LEU A 99 -10.94 -3.48 -17.42
C LEU A 99 -10.20 -2.56 -18.40
N ASP A 100 -10.01 -1.29 -18.04
CA ASP A 100 -9.37 -0.29 -18.90
C ASP A 100 -8.31 0.51 -18.13
N THR A 101 -7.45 1.17 -18.88
CA THR A 101 -6.47 2.13 -18.35
C THR A 101 -7.03 3.56 -18.25
N GLU A 102 -8.15 3.83 -18.93
CA GLU A 102 -8.84 5.10 -18.89
C GLU A 102 -9.93 5.13 -17.80
N PRO A 103 -10.25 6.31 -17.27
CA PRO A 103 -11.32 6.44 -16.29
C PRO A 103 -12.69 6.08 -16.87
N MET A 104 -13.52 5.42 -16.07
CA MET A 104 -14.93 5.21 -16.36
C MET A 104 -15.74 6.34 -15.71
N ILE A 105 -16.37 7.18 -16.54
CA ILE A 105 -17.14 8.34 -16.08
C ILE A 105 -18.60 8.18 -16.54
N ILE A 106 -19.52 8.16 -15.59
CA ILE A 106 -20.97 8.07 -15.80
C ILE A 106 -21.57 9.37 -15.25
N GLU A 107 -22.06 10.23 -16.16
CA GLU A 107 -22.62 11.52 -15.79
C GLU A 107 -23.96 11.36 -15.05
N ASP A 108 -24.81 10.42 -15.51
CA ASP A 108 -26.06 10.07 -14.84
C ASP A 108 -26.36 8.58 -15.00
N PHE A 109 -26.31 7.83 -13.93
CA PHE A 109 -26.61 6.39 -13.91
C PHE A 109 -28.05 6.06 -14.36
N TYR A 110 -29.00 6.97 -14.13
CA TYR A 110 -30.40 6.75 -14.50
C TYR A 110 -30.64 6.89 -15.98
N LEU A 111 -29.73 7.53 -16.70
CA LEU A 111 -29.79 7.71 -18.16
C LEU A 111 -28.81 6.82 -18.92
N ASP A 112 -27.92 6.14 -18.21
CA ASP A 112 -26.88 5.29 -18.82
C ASP A 112 -27.46 3.89 -19.15
N PRO A 113 -27.52 3.50 -20.46
CA PRO A 113 -28.19 2.28 -20.88
C PRO A 113 -27.54 0.99 -20.34
N ASP A 114 -26.26 1.02 -20.00
CA ASP A 114 -25.54 -0.14 -19.49
C ASP A 114 -25.88 -0.44 -18.02
N TRP A 115 -26.40 0.56 -17.30
CA TRP A 115 -26.64 0.47 -15.85
C TRP A 115 -28.12 0.54 -15.44
N THR A 116 -29.07 0.77 -16.37
CA THR A 116 -30.51 0.86 -16.05
C THR A 116 -31.07 -0.36 -15.32
N GLU A 117 -30.50 -1.54 -15.54
CA GLU A 117 -30.91 -2.78 -14.87
C GLU A 117 -30.31 -2.95 -13.46
N HIS A 118 -29.45 -2.04 -13.02
CA HIS A 118 -28.83 -2.10 -11.69
C HIS A 118 -29.88 -2.02 -10.58
N PRO A 119 -29.87 -2.92 -9.58
CA PRO A 119 -30.91 -2.94 -8.54
C PRO A 119 -31.08 -1.63 -7.77
N MET A 120 -29.96 -0.92 -7.46
CA MET A 120 -30.02 0.38 -6.79
C MET A 120 -30.62 1.47 -7.66
N ILE A 121 -30.41 1.42 -8.98
CA ILE A 121 -31.01 2.38 -9.93
C ILE A 121 -32.51 2.12 -9.99
N LYS A 122 -32.94 0.87 -10.14
CA LYS A 122 -34.36 0.49 -10.15
C LYS A 122 -35.09 0.86 -8.86
N SER A 123 -34.40 0.84 -7.73
CA SER A 123 -34.98 1.24 -6.44
C SER A 123 -34.91 2.75 -6.16
N GLY A 124 -34.30 3.54 -7.05
CA GLY A 124 -34.13 4.98 -6.85
C GLY A 124 -33.08 5.37 -5.80
N ASN A 125 -32.23 4.43 -5.36
CA ASN A 125 -31.25 4.64 -4.28
C ASN A 125 -29.81 4.74 -4.79
N ALA A 126 -29.58 4.73 -6.11
CA ALA A 126 -28.24 4.92 -6.66
C ALA A 126 -27.83 6.40 -6.63
N PRO A 127 -26.54 6.71 -6.51
CA PRO A 127 -26.06 8.05 -6.83
C PRO A 127 -26.35 8.35 -8.31
N HIS A 128 -26.50 9.64 -8.65
CA HIS A 128 -26.63 10.02 -10.05
C HIS A 128 -25.32 9.91 -10.81
N SER A 129 -24.24 10.46 -10.26
CA SER A 129 -22.96 10.50 -10.97
C SER A 129 -21.90 9.61 -10.33
N TYR A 130 -21.09 9.04 -11.20
CA TYR A 130 -19.95 8.20 -10.85
C TYR A 130 -18.72 8.52 -11.71
N ALA A 131 -17.55 8.51 -11.10
CA ALA A 131 -16.30 8.53 -11.84
C ALA A 131 -15.28 7.61 -11.17
N GLY A 132 -14.88 6.54 -11.84
CA GLY A 132 -13.90 5.57 -11.39
C GLY A 132 -12.59 5.72 -12.15
N PHE A 133 -11.51 5.85 -11.41
CA PHE A 133 -10.16 6.01 -11.93
C PHE A 133 -9.31 4.81 -11.56
N PRO A 134 -8.74 4.07 -12.52
CA PRO A 134 -7.88 2.93 -12.20
C PRO A 134 -6.57 3.38 -11.58
N VAL A 135 -6.10 2.62 -10.59
CA VAL A 135 -4.79 2.77 -9.97
C VAL A 135 -3.87 1.74 -10.59
N ILE A 136 -3.02 2.18 -11.52
CA ILE A 136 -2.19 1.31 -12.37
C ILE A 136 -0.74 1.41 -11.92
N ASN A 137 -0.15 0.26 -11.54
CA ASN A 137 1.23 0.17 -11.12
C ASN A 137 2.22 0.21 -12.29
N ARG A 138 3.53 0.22 -12.00
CA ARG A 138 4.60 0.25 -13.01
C ARG A 138 4.61 -0.95 -13.96
N ASP A 139 4.04 -2.09 -13.56
CA ASP A 139 3.92 -3.30 -14.38
C ASP A 139 2.65 -3.30 -15.23
N ASN A 140 1.93 -2.18 -15.28
CA ASN A 140 0.68 -1.97 -16.02
C ASN A 140 -0.49 -2.84 -15.55
N TYR A 141 -0.56 -3.13 -14.24
CA TYR A 141 -1.70 -3.78 -13.61
C TYR A 141 -2.58 -2.76 -12.90
N ALA A 142 -3.89 -2.78 -13.14
CA ALA A 142 -4.88 -2.03 -12.37
C ALA A 142 -5.08 -2.70 -11.02
N LEU A 143 -4.41 -2.21 -9.98
CA LEU A 143 -4.44 -2.80 -8.63
C LEU A 143 -5.73 -2.48 -7.88
N GLY A 144 -6.32 -1.34 -8.17
CA GLY A 144 -7.48 -0.81 -7.49
C GLY A 144 -8.08 0.38 -8.20
N THR A 145 -9.01 1.05 -7.53
CA THR A 145 -9.74 2.19 -8.10
C THR A 145 -9.94 3.29 -7.07
N LEU A 146 -9.78 4.54 -7.53
CA LEU A 146 -10.25 5.71 -6.81
C LEU A 146 -11.58 6.13 -7.44
N CYS A 147 -12.66 5.99 -6.69
CA CYS A 147 -14.02 6.19 -7.18
C CYS A 147 -14.68 7.40 -6.51
N LEU A 148 -15.38 8.20 -7.30
CA LEU A 148 -16.15 9.35 -6.88
C LEU A 148 -17.63 9.07 -7.10
N PHE A 149 -18.46 9.46 -6.12
CA PHE A 149 -19.91 9.30 -6.16
C PHE A 149 -20.59 10.62 -5.81
N ASN A 150 -21.64 10.97 -6.55
CA ASN A 150 -22.44 12.16 -6.26
C ASN A 150 -23.93 11.85 -6.31
N PRO A 151 -24.73 12.28 -5.32
CA PRO A 151 -26.18 12.06 -5.31
C PRO A 151 -26.91 12.78 -6.44
N ASP A 152 -26.37 13.90 -6.92
CA ASP A 152 -26.91 14.68 -8.01
C ASP A 152 -26.09 14.50 -9.29
N VAL A 153 -26.67 14.84 -10.44
CA VAL A 153 -25.97 14.86 -11.72
C VAL A 153 -24.82 15.87 -11.66
N LYS A 154 -23.61 15.38 -11.89
CA LYS A 154 -22.39 16.19 -11.82
C LYS A 154 -21.39 15.77 -12.88
N LYS A 155 -20.83 16.75 -13.56
CA LYS A 155 -19.84 16.56 -14.61
C LYS A 155 -18.44 17.00 -14.15
N LEU A 156 -17.44 16.19 -14.43
CA LEU A 156 -16.03 16.55 -14.22
C LEU A 156 -15.52 17.38 -15.39
N SER A 157 -14.78 18.44 -15.10
CA SER A 157 -14.00 19.14 -16.12
C SER A 157 -12.80 18.31 -16.53
N SER A 158 -12.25 18.56 -17.73
CA SER A 158 -11.01 17.90 -18.18
C SER A 158 -9.83 18.15 -17.23
N GLU A 159 -9.78 19.30 -16.58
CA GLU A 159 -8.79 19.64 -15.59
C GLU A 159 -8.93 18.76 -14.34
N GLN A 160 -10.16 18.62 -13.82
CA GLN A 160 -10.45 17.74 -12.68
C GLN A 160 -10.09 16.27 -13.00
N VAL A 161 -10.46 15.78 -14.18
CA VAL A 161 -10.08 14.43 -14.63
C VAL A 161 -8.55 14.26 -14.60
N ASN A 162 -7.80 15.23 -15.12
CA ASN A 162 -6.33 15.18 -15.12
C ASN A 162 -5.75 15.23 -13.71
N LEU A 163 -6.33 16.01 -12.80
CA LEU A 163 -5.91 16.05 -11.40
C LEU A 163 -6.11 14.71 -10.71
N ILE A 164 -7.27 14.07 -10.90
CA ILE A 164 -7.53 12.75 -10.30
C ILE A 164 -6.61 11.67 -10.90
N LYS A 165 -6.34 11.69 -12.21
CA LYS A 165 -5.32 10.81 -12.83
C LYS A 165 -3.94 10.98 -12.19
N ARG A 166 -3.55 12.19 -11.80
CA ARG A 166 -2.29 12.42 -11.08
C ARG A 166 -2.34 11.85 -9.66
N ILE A 167 -3.46 11.97 -8.97
CA ILE A 167 -3.67 11.37 -7.65
C ILE A 167 -3.55 9.85 -7.74
N THR A 168 -4.23 9.20 -8.69
CA THR A 168 -4.14 7.72 -8.84
C THR A 168 -2.73 7.26 -9.18
N LYS A 169 -1.98 8.05 -9.96
CA LYS A 169 -0.56 7.77 -10.23
C LYS A 169 0.30 7.84 -8.96
N ASN A 170 0.04 8.80 -8.07
CA ASN A 170 0.75 8.88 -6.79
C ASN A 170 0.40 7.71 -5.88
N ILE A 171 -0.87 7.31 -5.81
CA ILE A 171 -1.29 6.11 -5.08
C ILE A 171 -0.57 4.87 -5.62
N ALA A 172 -0.54 4.68 -6.94
CA ALA A 172 0.16 3.57 -7.58
C ALA A 172 1.65 3.54 -7.22
N HIS A 173 2.30 4.70 -7.22
CA HIS A 173 3.70 4.82 -6.83
C HIS A 173 3.93 4.42 -5.36
N LEU A 174 3.05 4.80 -4.45
CA LEU A 174 3.12 4.35 -3.05
C LEU A 174 2.95 2.83 -2.93
N LEU A 175 2.06 2.23 -3.70
CA LEU A 175 1.88 0.78 -3.73
C LEU A 175 3.14 0.07 -4.23
N ASP A 176 3.78 0.59 -5.27
CA ASP A 176 5.06 0.07 -5.78
C ASP A 176 6.18 0.17 -4.73
N LEU A 177 6.30 1.32 -4.05
CA LEU A 177 7.26 1.50 -2.95
C LEU A 177 7.00 0.53 -1.79
N GLN A 178 5.73 0.27 -1.45
CA GLN A 178 5.36 -0.69 -0.42
C GLN A 178 5.84 -2.11 -0.78
N VAL A 179 5.65 -2.53 -2.03
CA VAL A 179 6.14 -3.84 -2.53
C VAL A 179 7.67 -3.91 -2.46
N GLU A 180 8.37 -2.87 -2.91
CA GLU A 180 9.84 -2.80 -2.83
C GLU A 180 10.35 -2.89 -1.39
N GLN A 181 9.76 -2.12 -0.48
CA GLN A 181 10.15 -2.14 0.92
C GLN A 181 9.96 -3.52 1.55
N ARG A 182 8.85 -4.21 1.25
CA ARG A 182 8.61 -5.58 1.73
C ARG A 182 9.63 -6.56 1.16
N SER A 183 9.94 -6.46 -0.12
CA SER A 183 10.94 -7.31 -0.77
C SER A 183 12.32 -7.12 -0.16
N LEU A 184 12.77 -5.87 0.01
CA LEU A 184 14.06 -5.56 0.64
C LEU A 184 14.13 -6.06 2.10
N THR A 185 13.02 -5.98 2.84
CA THR A 185 12.95 -6.49 4.22
C THR A 185 13.07 -8.01 4.24
N ALA A 186 12.36 -8.71 3.36
CA ALA A 186 12.47 -10.17 3.23
C ALA A 186 13.90 -10.63 2.86
N GLU A 187 14.52 -9.96 1.88
CA GLU A 187 15.92 -10.24 1.52
C GLU A 187 16.88 -10.04 2.69
N LYS A 188 16.71 -8.96 3.47
CA LYS A 188 17.54 -8.71 4.66
C LYS A 188 17.39 -9.83 5.70
N ILE A 189 16.15 -10.27 5.96
CA ILE A 189 15.88 -11.37 6.88
C ILE A 189 16.55 -12.66 6.41
N VAL A 190 16.42 -13.00 5.12
CA VAL A 190 17.04 -14.20 4.55
C VAL A 190 18.57 -14.14 4.68
N ARG A 191 19.19 -13.02 4.30
CA ARG A 191 20.65 -12.82 4.43
C ARG A 191 21.13 -12.90 5.87
N ALA A 192 20.38 -12.28 6.79
CA ALA A 192 20.71 -12.32 8.22
C ALA A 192 20.59 -13.73 8.80
N SER A 193 19.54 -14.46 8.42
CA SER A 193 19.33 -15.85 8.83
C SER A 193 20.42 -16.78 8.27
N ASP A 194 20.83 -16.59 7.01
CA ASP A 194 21.93 -17.34 6.40
C ASP A 194 23.27 -17.04 7.09
N ALA A 195 23.56 -15.80 7.43
CA ALA A 195 24.76 -15.40 8.17
C ALA A 195 24.77 -16.03 9.56
N LEU A 196 23.63 -16.01 10.27
CA LEU A 196 23.49 -16.64 11.58
C LEU A 196 23.77 -18.16 11.51
N SER A 197 23.14 -18.84 10.57
CA SER A 197 23.27 -20.30 10.42
C SER A 197 24.67 -20.76 10.06
N LYS A 198 25.48 -19.91 9.43
CA LYS A 198 26.90 -20.21 9.13
C LYS A 198 27.84 -20.01 10.30
N GLU A 199 27.51 -19.15 11.23
CA GLU A 199 28.40 -18.76 12.34
C GLU A 199 28.02 -19.46 13.66
N VAL A 200 26.75 -19.79 13.85
CA VAL A 200 26.20 -20.36 15.09
C VAL A 200 25.80 -21.79 14.85
N ASP A 201 26.49 -22.72 15.53
CA ASP A 201 26.18 -24.15 15.48
C ASP A 201 24.78 -24.39 16.11
N GLY A 202 23.91 -25.08 15.36
CA GLY A 202 22.52 -25.31 15.78
C GLY A 202 21.65 -24.06 15.88
N ALA A 203 21.95 -23.05 15.07
CA ALA A 203 21.19 -21.78 15.04
C ALA A 203 19.68 -21.99 14.90
N THR A 204 18.91 -21.25 15.69
CA THR A 204 17.45 -21.32 15.75
C THR A 204 16.82 -19.94 15.48
N LEU A 205 15.52 -19.92 15.25
CA LEU A 205 14.76 -18.66 15.19
C LEU A 205 14.81 -17.90 16.51
N GLN A 206 14.90 -18.60 17.64
CA GLN A 206 15.06 -17.97 18.96
C GLN A 206 16.40 -17.24 19.06
N ASP A 207 17.49 -17.79 18.55
CA ASP A 207 18.79 -17.10 18.51
C ASP A 207 18.73 -15.84 17.67
N PHE A 208 18.06 -15.89 16.51
CA PHE A 208 17.83 -14.71 15.67
C PHE A 208 17.08 -13.62 16.42
N LYS A 209 15.96 -13.98 17.06
CA LYS A 209 15.13 -13.06 17.87
C LYS A 209 15.94 -12.47 19.02
N THR A 210 16.70 -13.29 19.73
CA THR A 210 17.55 -12.87 20.87
C THR A 210 18.57 -11.83 20.43
N LEU A 211 19.25 -12.03 19.30
CA LEU A 211 20.22 -11.06 18.77
C LEU A 211 19.56 -9.74 18.39
N LEU A 212 18.36 -9.77 17.81
CA LEU A 212 17.59 -8.55 17.48
C LEU A 212 17.18 -7.77 18.74
N LEU A 213 16.72 -8.47 19.77
CA LEU A 213 16.34 -7.84 21.05
C LEU A 213 17.56 -7.19 21.72
N LEU A 214 18.70 -7.88 21.77
CA LEU A 214 19.93 -7.35 22.36
C LEU A 214 20.51 -6.16 21.57
N GLU A 215 20.42 -6.16 20.24
CA GLU A 215 20.81 -5.01 19.42
C GLU A 215 19.90 -3.79 19.63
N SER A 216 18.65 -4.04 20.03
CA SER A 216 17.68 -3.00 20.36
C SER A 216 17.73 -2.56 21.84
N ASP A 217 18.76 -2.91 22.57
CA ASP A 217 18.93 -2.66 24.01
C ASP A 217 17.79 -3.22 24.88
N MET A 218 17.13 -4.28 24.42
CA MET A 218 16.06 -4.95 25.18
C MET A 218 16.64 -6.03 26.08
N ILE A 219 15.95 -6.25 27.22
CA ILE A 219 16.31 -7.30 28.19
C ILE A 219 15.89 -8.66 27.62
N VAL A 220 16.79 -9.64 27.73
CA VAL A 220 16.59 -11.02 27.27
C VAL A 220 16.84 -11.97 28.43
N ASP A 221 16.01 -13.00 28.55
CA ASP A 221 16.16 -14.05 29.56
C ASP A 221 17.32 -14.98 29.23
N GLU A 222 17.99 -15.53 30.25
CA GLU A 222 19.13 -16.43 30.07
C GLU A 222 18.78 -17.68 29.26
N GLU A 223 17.56 -18.21 29.45
CA GLU A 223 17.07 -19.39 28.72
C GLU A 223 17.07 -19.17 27.21
N ASP A 224 16.61 -17.98 26.81
CA ASP A 224 16.53 -17.57 25.40
C ASP A 224 17.91 -17.38 24.74
N ALA A 225 18.94 -17.12 25.52
CA ALA A 225 20.31 -16.89 25.05
C ALA A 225 21.24 -18.13 25.17
N THR A 226 20.74 -19.25 25.67
CA THR A 226 21.55 -20.43 26.01
C THR A 226 22.48 -20.88 24.86
N ASN A 227 21.95 -20.99 23.65
CA ASN A 227 22.71 -21.40 22.48
C ASN A 227 23.77 -20.36 22.08
N LEU A 228 23.44 -19.08 22.13
CA LEU A 228 24.34 -17.97 21.81
C LEU A 228 25.46 -17.84 22.85
N VAL A 229 25.18 -18.11 24.14
CA VAL A 229 26.19 -18.16 25.20
C VAL A 229 27.14 -19.35 24.98
N LYS A 230 26.60 -20.54 24.67
CA LYS A 230 27.40 -21.73 24.33
C LYS A 230 28.35 -21.47 23.15
N ASN A 231 27.89 -20.75 22.14
CA ASN A 231 28.68 -20.38 20.97
C ASN A 231 29.50 -19.09 21.17
N LYS A 232 29.53 -18.51 22.39
CA LYS A 232 30.30 -17.31 22.77
C LYS A 232 29.91 -15.99 22.11
N PHE A 233 28.75 -15.93 21.52
CA PHE A 233 28.20 -14.67 20.97
C PHE A 233 27.50 -13.80 22.02
N CYS A 234 27.03 -14.42 23.09
CA CYS A 234 26.50 -13.73 24.27
C CYS A 234 27.26 -14.12 25.54
N ALA A 235 27.18 -13.29 26.55
CA ALA A 235 27.70 -13.54 27.88
C ALA A 235 26.69 -13.14 28.95
N ILE A 236 26.64 -13.89 30.06
CA ILE A 236 25.82 -13.57 31.21
C ILE A 236 26.66 -12.71 32.16
N GLY A 237 26.20 -11.51 32.41
CA GLY A 237 26.80 -10.54 33.32
C GLY A 237 26.28 -10.66 34.75
N SER A 238 26.70 -9.72 35.59
CA SER A 238 26.17 -9.61 36.96
C SER A 238 24.66 -9.37 36.97
N LYS A 239 23.92 -10.04 37.83
CA LYS A 239 22.44 -10.00 37.94
C LYS A 239 21.67 -10.67 36.80
N SER A 240 22.23 -11.75 36.23
CA SER A 240 21.57 -12.49 35.14
C SER A 240 21.26 -11.68 33.88
N ASN A 241 22.00 -10.60 33.64
CA ASN A 241 21.82 -9.78 32.46
C ASN A 241 22.61 -10.37 31.28
N VAL A 242 21.93 -10.71 30.20
CA VAL A 242 22.53 -11.20 28.96
C VAL A 242 23.02 -10.00 28.13
N GLY A 243 24.26 -10.08 27.64
CA GLY A 243 24.85 -9.07 26.80
C GLY A 243 25.64 -9.64 25.63
N LEU A 244 25.77 -8.86 24.56
CA LEU A 244 26.56 -9.23 23.39
C LEU A 244 28.05 -9.20 23.69
N THR A 245 28.79 -10.25 23.30
CA THR A 245 30.26 -10.24 23.28
C THR A 245 30.77 -9.42 22.07
N ALA A 246 32.09 -9.27 21.95
CA ALA A 246 32.70 -8.67 20.76
C ALA A 246 32.41 -9.49 19.49
N ASP A 247 32.34 -10.82 19.62
CA ASP A 247 31.97 -11.71 18.50
C ASP A 247 30.49 -11.62 18.17
N GLY A 248 29.63 -11.48 19.19
CA GLY A 248 28.21 -11.24 18.99
C GLY A 248 27.90 -9.93 18.20
N ARG A 249 28.59 -8.85 18.54
CA ARG A 249 28.50 -7.59 17.79
C ARG A 249 28.97 -7.74 16.34
N ARG A 250 30.07 -8.43 16.10
CA ARG A 250 30.54 -8.72 14.73
C ARG A 250 29.57 -9.60 13.94
N LEU A 251 28.92 -10.55 14.61
CA LEU A 251 27.86 -11.34 13.98
C LEU A 251 26.67 -10.47 13.53
N ILE A 252 26.18 -9.59 14.39
CA ILE A 252 25.10 -8.65 14.06
C ILE A 252 25.48 -7.76 12.88
N GLU A 253 26.71 -7.27 12.81
CA GLU A 253 27.21 -6.53 11.65
C GLU A 253 27.21 -7.37 10.38
N LYS A 254 27.65 -8.63 10.42
CA LYS A 254 27.60 -9.58 9.30
C LYS A 254 26.16 -9.87 8.86
N MET A 255 25.24 -9.97 9.80
CA MET A 255 23.82 -10.14 9.53
C MET A 255 23.19 -8.88 8.87
N GLY A 256 23.89 -7.74 8.92
CA GLY A 256 23.39 -6.47 8.34
C GLY A 256 22.19 -5.88 9.08
N LEU A 257 22.05 -6.21 10.36
CA LEU A 257 20.95 -5.76 11.22
C LEU A 257 21.26 -4.44 11.92
N THR A 258 22.54 -4.07 12.02
CA THR A 258 22.95 -2.80 12.62
C THR A 258 22.41 -1.63 11.80
N PRO A 259 21.64 -0.72 12.39
CA PRO A 259 21.23 0.51 11.71
C PRO A 259 22.51 1.28 11.33
N LYS A 260 22.75 1.48 10.03
CA LYS A 260 23.82 2.39 9.63
C LYS A 260 23.48 3.76 10.21
N PRO A 261 24.29 4.32 11.11
CA PRO A 261 24.02 5.67 11.61
C PRO A 261 23.96 6.58 10.39
N MET A 262 22.84 7.21 10.17
CA MET A 262 22.79 8.32 9.23
C MET A 262 23.81 9.33 9.75
N LYS A 263 24.89 9.54 9.00
CA LYS A 263 25.81 10.65 9.26
C LYS A 263 24.94 11.89 9.17
N ARG A 264 24.50 12.41 10.32
CA ARG A 264 23.98 13.77 10.37
C ARG A 264 25.15 14.64 9.97
N LEU A 265 25.14 15.14 8.75
CA LEU A 265 25.95 16.27 8.38
C LEU A 265 25.60 17.37 9.40
N LYS A 266 26.53 17.65 10.32
CA LYS A 266 26.45 18.87 11.12
C LYS A 266 26.76 20.00 10.13
N ILE A 267 25.71 20.54 9.53
CA ILE A 267 25.79 21.75 8.76
C ILE A 267 25.92 22.86 9.82
N THR A 268 27.10 23.42 9.97
CA THR A 268 27.34 24.62 10.80
C THR A 268 26.78 25.85 10.09
N GLY A 269 26.45 26.93 10.81
CA GLY A 269 25.65 28.03 10.26
C GLY A 269 26.18 28.69 8.97
N SER A 270 27.50 28.75 8.74
CA SER A 270 28.11 29.23 7.48
C SER A 270 27.85 28.28 6.33
N ASP A 271 27.96 26.95 6.57
CA ASP A 271 27.78 25.92 5.54
C ASP A 271 26.32 25.81 5.12
N ALA A 272 25.37 26.13 6.02
CA ALA A 272 23.95 26.17 5.72
C ALA A 272 23.56 27.29 4.78
N SER A 273 24.16 28.48 4.97
CA SER A 273 23.98 29.66 4.10
C SER A 273 24.51 29.37 2.71
N ASP A 274 25.74 28.87 2.61
CA ASP A 274 26.40 28.54 1.34
C ASP A 274 25.64 27.43 0.56
N LEU A 275 25.04 26.47 1.26
CA LEU A 275 24.22 25.41 0.63
C LEU A 275 22.92 25.97 0.08
N VAL A 276 22.26 26.87 0.82
CA VAL A 276 21.03 27.55 0.41
C VAL A 276 21.28 28.45 -0.78
N ASP A 277 22.36 29.26 -0.75
CA ASP A 277 22.73 30.14 -1.84
C ASP A 277 23.08 29.36 -3.12
N LYS A 278 23.74 28.19 -2.98
CA LYS A 278 24.03 27.30 -4.09
C LYS A 278 22.76 26.67 -4.68
N MET A 279 21.81 26.27 -3.85
CA MET A 279 20.52 25.74 -4.33
C MET A 279 19.70 26.79 -5.07
N PHE A 280 19.73 28.05 -4.64
CA PHE A 280 19.05 29.13 -5.35
C PHE A 280 19.72 29.51 -6.66
N SER A 281 21.07 29.48 -6.73
CA SER A 281 21.80 29.74 -7.98
C SER A 281 21.66 28.66 -9.06
N GLU A 282 21.23 27.44 -8.70
CA GLU A 282 20.93 26.35 -9.65
C GLU A 282 19.49 26.41 -10.17
N LEU A 283 18.66 27.34 -9.66
CA LEU A 283 17.24 27.52 -10.06
C LEU A 283 17.04 28.76 -10.98
N GLU A 284 18.06 29.55 -11.25
CA GLU A 284 18.09 30.59 -12.28
C GLU A 284 18.70 30.07 -13.60
#